data_ee54e730c2bc05d1a45bad5445c935b7
#
_entry.id   ee54e730c2bc05d1a45bad5445c935b7
#
_cell.length_a   1.000
_cell.length_b   1.000
_cell.length_c   1.000
_cell.angle_alpha   90.00
_cell.angle_beta   90.00
_cell.angle_gamma   90.00
#
_symmetry.space_group_name_H-M   'P 1'
#
loop_
_entity.id
_entity.type
_entity.pdbx_description
1 polymer ?
#
loop_
_entity_poly.entity_id
_entity_poly.type
_entity_poly.pdbx_seq_one_letter_code
_entity_poly.pdbx_strand_id
1 'polypeptide(L)'
;MDGQRRFAVIGTDPRLAAAGRVLARAGFAVGGPEQTALADYILLPLPLDESRTPLAELLRAARPGALALGGKLSAQARQIAAEAGVELVDYFAREELILCNAIPTAEGCIGILMAERTRTLWNSAILLAGFGPVGQALGVRLAALGAQVTVAARRPAQRALAESFSLRAVDLARLEQAAPAFDTVVNTIPAPVLGDGVLARLRS
;
A
#
# COMPACT_ATOMS: atom_id res chain seq x y z
N MET A 1 17.53 31.88 -16.18
CA MET A 1 16.20 31.65 -15.57
C MET A 1 16.01 30.17 -15.50
N ASP A 2 16.24 29.58 -14.31
CA ASP A 2 15.96 28.18 -14.08
C ASP A 2 14.44 27.98 -14.29
N GLY A 3 14.09 27.32 -15.40
CA GLY A 3 12.68 27.11 -15.75
C GLY A 3 12.02 26.27 -14.67
N GLN A 4 10.92 26.77 -14.12
CA GLN A 4 10.11 26.06 -13.14
C GLN A 4 9.78 24.66 -13.66
N ARG A 5 10.24 23.61 -12.95
CA ARG A 5 9.97 22.21 -13.33
C ARG A 5 8.49 21.92 -13.31
N ARG A 6 8.02 21.13 -14.29
CA ARG A 6 6.61 20.84 -14.52
C ARG A 6 6.30 19.38 -14.24
N PHE A 7 5.17 19.16 -13.57
CA PHE A 7 4.60 17.83 -13.32
C PHE A 7 3.29 17.68 -14.09
N ALA A 8 3.14 16.58 -14.82
CA ALA A 8 1.86 16.08 -15.28
C ALA A 8 1.40 14.99 -14.32
N VAL A 9 0.25 15.16 -13.68
CA VAL A 9 -0.33 14.19 -12.75
C VAL A 9 -1.42 13.41 -13.47
N ILE A 10 -1.26 12.09 -13.57
CA ILE A 10 -2.10 11.21 -14.38
C ILE A 10 -2.99 10.37 -13.48
N GLY A 11 -4.30 10.47 -13.64
CA GLY A 11 -5.30 9.69 -12.95
C GLY A 11 -6.18 10.49 -12.00
N THR A 12 -7.23 9.84 -11.51
CA THR A 12 -8.30 10.47 -10.70
C THR A 12 -8.25 10.08 -9.22
N ASP A 13 -7.24 9.33 -8.80
CA ASP A 13 -7.08 8.91 -7.40
C ASP A 13 -6.89 10.15 -6.50
N PRO A 14 -7.64 10.26 -5.39
CA PRO A 14 -7.50 11.38 -4.44
C PRO A 14 -6.07 11.57 -3.90
N ARG A 15 -5.27 10.50 -3.83
CA ARG A 15 -3.86 10.56 -3.43
C ARG A 15 -3.00 11.31 -4.45
N LEU A 16 -3.27 11.13 -5.75
CA LEU A 16 -2.59 11.87 -6.81
C LEU A 16 -2.96 13.36 -6.79
N ALA A 17 -4.24 13.66 -6.56
CA ALA A 17 -4.69 15.03 -6.37
C ALA A 17 -4.00 15.68 -5.15
N ALA A 18 -3.82 14.93 -4.05
CA ALA A 18 -3.08 15.40 -2.89
C ALA A 18 -1.59 15.63 -3.20
N ALA A 19 -0.95 14.70 -3.92
CA ALA A 19 0.42 14.85 -4.37
C ALA A 19 0.60 16.08 -5.26
N GLY A 20 -0.33 16.33 -6.20
CA GLY A 20 -0.34 17.54 -7.03
C GLY A 20 -0.38 18.82 -6.20
N ARG A 21 -1.22 18.88 -5.15
CA ARG A 21 -1.27 20.03 -4.23
C ARG A 21 0.02 20.23 -3.46
N VAL A 22 0.67 19.14 -3.02
CA VAL A 22 1.97 19.21 -2.32
C VAL A 22 3.05 19.75 -3.26
N LEU A 23 3.11 19.23 -4.50
CA LEU A 23 4.06 19.70 -5.52
C LEU A 23 3.85 21.18 -5.85
N ALA A 24 2.59 21.62 -6.04
CA ALA A 24 2.27 23.04 -6.30
C ALA A 24 2.71 23.93 -5.12
N ARG A 25 2.49 23.53 -3.87
CA ARG A 25 2.96 24.26 -2.68
C ARG A 25 4.49 24.31 -2.58
N ALA A 26 5.18 23.30 -3.11
CA ALA A 26 6.64 23.25 -3.19
C ALA A 26 7.19 24.12 -4.34
N GLY A 27 6.35 24.82 -5.11
CA GLY A 27 6.76 25.74 -6.16
C GLY A 27 6.89 25.11 -7.54
N PHE A 28 6.43 23.88 -7.75
CA PHE A 28 6.41 23.25 -9.07
C PHE A 28 5.16 23.67 -9.87
N ALA A 29 5.28 23.72 -11.19
CA ALA A 29 4.12 23.82 -12.07
C ALA A 29 3.45 22.42 -12.16
N VAL A 30 2.14 22.34 -11.89
CA VAL A 30 1.40 21.08 -11.89
C VAL A 30 0.19 21.18 -12.81
N GLY A 31 0.02 20.19 -13.67
CA GLY A 31 -1.14 20.06 -14.56
C GLY A 31 -1.58 18.61 -14.69
N GLY A 32 -2.61 18.40 -15.51
CA GLY A 32 -3.16 17.09 -15.80
C GLY A 32 -2.50 16.41 -17.02
N PRO A 33 -3.16 15.36 -17.56
CA PRO A 33 -2.65 14.59 -18.71
C PRO A 33 -2.37 15.45 -19.95
N GLU A 34 -3.10 16.54 -20.13
CA GLU A 34 -2.96 17.49 -21.24
C GLU A 34 -1.59 18.19 -21.25
N GLN A 35 -0.89 18.19 -20.13
CA GLN A 35 0.45 18.81 -20.03
C GLN A 35 1.60 17.81 -20.18
N THR A 36 1.34 16.55 -20.48
CA THR A 36 2.37 15.51 -20.61
C THR A 36 3.50 15.89 -21.56
N ALA A 37 3.17 16.51 -22.70
CA ALA A 37 4.16 16.93 -23.70
C ALA A 37 5.11 18.04 -23.22
N LEU A 38 4.77 18.75 -22.15
CA LEU A 38 5.53 19.87 -21.60
C LEU A 38 6.16 19.52 -20.22
N ALA A 39 5.79 18.37 -19.65
CA ALA A 39 6.18 18.00 -18.30
C ALA A 39 7.62 17.47 -18.24
N ASP A 40 8.35 17.88 -17.21
CA ASP A 40 9.63 17.28 -16.84
C ASP A 40 9.43 15.95 -16.12
N TYR A 41 8.33 15.85 -15.38
CA TYR A 41 7.96 14.68 -14.58
C TYR A 41 6.51 14.28 -14.87
N ILE A 42 6.29 12.99 -15.07
CA ILE A 42 4.96 12.41 -15.29
C ILE A 42 4.65 11.53 -14.09
N LEU A 43 3.74 11.97 -13.20
CA LEU A 43 3.35 11.20 -12.02
C LEU A 43 2.18 10.29 -12.37
N LEU A 44 2.42 8.99 -12.34
CA LEU A 44 1.50 7.92 -12.68
C LEU A 44 0.80 7.33 -11.44
N PRO A 45 -0.32 6.60 -11.60
CA PRO A 45 -1.04 5.96 -10.49
C PRO A 45 -0.23 4.92 -9.71
N LEU A 46 -0.70 4.62 -8.49
CA LEU A 46 -0.24 3.53 -7.63
C LEU A 46 -1.45 2.68 -7.17
N PRO A 47 -1.57 1.40 -7.54
CA PRO A 47 -0.72 0.71 -8.53
C PRO A 47 -0.91 1.29 -9.93
N LEU A 48 0.12 1.15 -10.77
CA LEU A 48 -0.03 1.44 -12.19
C LEU A 48 -0.77 0.26 -12.87
N ASP A 49 -1.95 0.55 -13.39
CA ASP A 49 -2.79 -0.41 -14.12
C ASP A 49 -2.87 0.04 -15.59
N GLU A 50 -2.19 -0.70 -16.46
CA GLU A 50 -2.09 -0.40 -17.88
C GLU A 50 -3.43 -0.60 -18.62
N SER A 51 -4.36 -1.36 -18.05
CA SER A 51 -5.71 -1.52 -18.61
C SER A 51 -6.57 -0.27 -18.46
N ARG A 52 -6.24 0.58 -17.49
CA ARG A 52 -6.95 1.83 -17.17
C ARG A 52 -6.18 3.09 -17.53
N THR A 53 -4.87 2.96 -17.71
CA THR A 53 -3.96 4.06 -18.03
C THR A 53 -3.41 3.86 -19.43
N PRO A 54 -3.67 4.75 -20.39
CA PRO A 54 -3.14 4.64 -21.75
C PRO A 54 -1.64 4.97 -21.78
N LEU A 55 -0.84 4.14 -21.09
CA LEU A 55 0.56 4.38 -20.78
C LEU A 55 1.39 4.60 -22.05
N ALA A 56 1.16 3.79 -23.09
CA ALA A 56 1.91 3.90 -24.34
C ALA A 56 1.70 5.24 -25.05
N GLU A 57 0.46 5.76 -25.05
CA GLU A 57 0.14 7.06 -25.65
C GLU A 57 0.74 8.21 -24.86
N LEU A 58 0.59 8.15 -23.52
CA LEU A 58 1.14 9.14 -22.60
C LEU A 58 2.67 9.26 -22.74
N LEU A 59 3.37 8.12 -22.74
CA LEU A 59 4.82 8.15 -22.82
C LEU A 59 5.34 8.54 -24.20
N ARG A 60 4.65 8.20 -25.29
CA ARG A 60 5.00 8.69 -26.64
C ARG A 60 4.81 10.20 -26.78
N ALA A 61 3.84 10.77 -26.06
CA ALA A 61 3.61 12.22 -26.06
C ALA A 61 4.58 12.97 -25.14
N ALA A 62 5.34 12.27 -24.31
CA ALA A 62 6.28 12.89 -23.37
C ALA A 62 7.42 13.60 -24.11
N ARG A 63 7.86 14.73 -23.57
CA ARG A 63 9.04 15.44 -24.10
C ARG A 63 10.30 14.59 -23.95
N PRO A 64 11.31 14.76 -24.82
CA PRO A 64 12.62 14.14 -24.62
C PRO A 64 13.21 14.49 -23.25
N GLY A 65 13.71 13.48 -22.53
CA GLY A 65 14.29 13.64 -21.19
C GLY A 65 13.27 13.79 -20.05
N ALA A 66 11.98 13.62 -20.31
CA ALA A 66 10.97 13.50 -19.26
C ALA A 66 11.21 12.23 -18.41
N LEU A 67 10.91 12.31 -17.12
CA LEU A 67 10.97 11.21 -16.19
C LEU A 67 9.57 10.78 -15.77
N ALA A 68 9.19 9.53 -16.02
CA ALA A 68 7.94 8.96 -15.55
C ALA A 68 8.12 8.30 -14.18
N LEU A 69 7.21 8.57 -13.26
CA LEU A 69 7.23 8.11 -11.88
C LEU A 69 5.96 7.29 -11.62
N GLY A 70 6.07 5.97 -11.50
CA GLY A 70 4.95 5.07 -11.22
C GLY A 70 5.18 4.25 -9.95
N GLY A 71 4.18 3.51 -9.52
CA GLY A 71 4.33 2.62 -8.37
C GLY A 71 3.80 1.22 -8.66
N LYS A 72 4.52 0.18 -8.20
CA LYS A 72 4.26 -1.23 -8.48
C LYS A 72 4.25 -1.53 -9.97
N LEU A 73 5.34 -1.19 -10.63
CA LEU A 73 5.49 -1.32 -12.08
C LEU A 73 5.54 -2.79 -12.52
N SER A 74 4.71 -3.13 -13.50
CA SER A 74 4.73 -4.42 -14.18
C SER A 74 5.92 -4.52 -15.15
N ALA A 75 6.21 -5.73 -15.64
CA ALA A 75 7.17 -5.93 -16.73
C ALA A 75 6.69 -5.25 -18.02
N GLN A 76 5.38 -5.26 -18.27
CA GLN A 76 4.76 -4.61 -19.42
C GLN A 76 4.93 -3.09 -19.38
N ALA A 77 4.71 -2.45 -18.21
CA ALA A 77 4.92 -1.01 -18.06
C ALA A 77 6.37 -0.61 -18.36
N ARG A 78 7.33 -1.40 -17.90
CA ARG A 78 8.76 -1.18 -18.17
C ARG A 78 9.10 -1.34 -19.65
N GLN A 79 8.50 -2.32 -20.32
CA GLN A 79 8.68 -2.51 -21.75
C GLN A 79 8.11 -1.33 -22.55
N ILE A 80 6.89 -0.90 -22.25
CA ILE A 80 6.25 0.27 -22.89
C ILE A 80 7.12 1.52 -22.74
N ALA A 81 7.67 1.75 -21.56
CA ALA A 81 8.54 2.89 -21.31
C ALA A 81 9.85 2.81 -22.12
N ALA A 82 10.46 1.63 -22.18
CA ALA A 82 11.66 1.40 -22.98
C ALA A 82 11.40 1.65 -24.49
N GLU A 83 10.28 1.16 -25.03
CA GLU A 83 9.86 1.40 -26.42
C GLU A 83 9.58 2.87 -26.72
N ALA A 84 9.08 3.62 -25.73
CA ALA A 84 8.85 5.06 -25.85
C ALA A 84 10.12 5.89 -25.62
N GLY A 85 11.23 5.29 -25.17
CA GLY A 85 12.47 5.99 -24.83
C GLY A 85 12.35 6.91 -23.61
N VAL A 86 11.43 6.61 -22.68
CA VAL A 86 11.19 7.38 -21.46
C VAL A 86 11.70 6.61 -20.26
N GLU A 87 12.48 7.27 -19.41
CA GLU A 87 12.89 6.68 -18.13
C GLU A 87 11.68 6.52 -17.22
N LEU A 88 11.48 5.30 -16.68
CA LEU A 88 10.37 4.97 -15.78
C LEU A 88 10.89 4.46 -14.44
N VAL A 89 10.67 5.22 -13.39
CA VAL A 89 11.11 4.92 -12.03
C VAL A 89 9.96 4.42 -11.17
N ASP A 90 10.18 3.30 -10.47
CA ASP A 90 9.26 2.78 -9.48
C ASP A 90 9.51 3.45 -8.12
N TYR A 91 8.74 4.49 -7.80
CA TYR A 91 8.88 5.16 -6.50
C TYR A 91 8.42 4.27 -5.34
N PHE A 92 7.60 3.24 -5.61
CA PHE A 92 7.14 2.30 -4.58
C PHE A 92 8.16 1.17 -4.30
N ALA A 93 9.29 1.14 -5.02
CA ALA A 93 10.42 0.28 -4.68
C ALA A 93 11.27 0.85 -3.51
N ARG A 94 11.01 2.10 -3.11
CA ARG A 94 11.71 2.75 -1.98
C ARG A 94 11.19 2.21 -0.66
N GLU A 95 12.08 1.63 0.15
CA GLU A 95 11.72 1.01 1.42
C GLU A 95 11.10 2.00 2.41
N GLU A 96 11.65 3.20 2.51
CA GLU A 96 11.13 4.24 3.39
C GLU A 96 9.69 4.66 3.02
N LEU A 97 9.36 4.67 1.73
CA LEU A 97 7.99 4.96 1.29
C LEU A 97 7.03 3.83 1.66
N ILE A 98 7.47 2.58 1.51
CA ILE A 98 6.67 1.40 1.90
C ILE A 98 6.36 1.44 3.39
N LEU A 99 7.37 1.73 4.22
CA LEU A 99 7.21 1.84 5.67
C LEU A 99 6.30 3.01 6.07
N CYS A 100 6.51 4.20 5.49
CA CYS A 100 5.66 5.36 5.75
C CYS A 100 4.22 5.13 5.29
N ASN A 101 4.00 4.49 4.13
CA ASN A 101 2.65 4.19 3.62
C ASN A 101 1.92 3.11 4.45
N ALA A 102 2.65 2.27 5.18
CA ALA A 102 2.05 1.29 6.08
C ALA A 102 1.29 1.94 7.24
N ILE A 103 1.71 3.13 7.68
CA ILE A 103 1.11 3.85 8.81
C ILE A 103 -0.35 4.24 8.52
N PRO A 104 -0.64 5.09 7.50
CA PRO A 104 -2.02 5.45 7.19
C PRO A 104 -2.88 4.25 6.76
N THR A 105 -2.29 3.21 6.18
CA THR A 105 -2.99 1.96 5.86
C THR A 105 -3.45 1.26 7.14
N ALA A 106 -2.60 1.18 8.15
CA ALA A 106 -2.94 0.61 9.45
C ALA A 106 -4.01 1.44 10.18
N GLU A 107 -3.91 2.77 10.14
CA GLU A 107 -4.90 3.69 10.71
C GLU A 107 -6.27 3.56 10.04
N GLY A 108 -6.30 3.47 8.71
CA GLY A 108 -7.52 3.21 7.96
C GLY A 108 -8.18 1.87 8.32
N CYS A 109 -7.37 0.82 8.49
CA CYS A 109 -7.86 -0.48 8.96
C CYS A 109 -8.46 -0.38 10.38
N ILE A 110 -7.82 0.32 11.29
CA ILE A 110 -8.35 0.57 12.65
C ILE A 110 -9.66 1.33 12.58
N GLY A 111 -9.74 2.36 11.74
CA GLY A 111 -10.98 3.12 11.51
C GLY A 111 -12.14 2.23 11.05
N ILE A 112 -11.90 1.34 10.09
CA ILE A 112 -12.89 0.35 9.62
C ILE A 112 -13.29 -0.59 10.76
N LEU A 113 -12.33 -1.14 11.51
CA LEU A 113 -12.62 -2.03 12.64
C LEU A 113 -13.48 -1.34 13.69
N MET A 114 -13.24 -0.08 13.98
CA MET A 114 -14.03 0.69 14.96
C MET A 114 -15.43 1.04 14.45
N ALA A 115 -15.59 1.24 13.14
CA ALA A 115 -16.88 1.58 12.54
C ALA A 115 -17.79 0.36 12.36
N GLU A 116 -17.22 -0.79 11.96
CA GLU A 116 -18.00 -1.98 11.58
C GLU A 116 -18.27 -2.94 12.75
N ARG A 117 -17.52 -2.81 13.85
CA ARG A 117 -17.68 -3.72 15.00
C ARG A 117 -18.67 -3.15 16.02
N THR A 118 -19.44 -4.02 16.62
CA THR A 118 -20.32 -3.71 17.76
C THR A 118 -19.60 -3.72 19.11
N ARG A 119 -18.31 -4.10 19.12
CA ARG A 119 -17.47 -4.22 20.33
C ARG A 119 -16.24 -3.31 20.21
N THR A 120 -15.72 -2.86 21.36
CA THR A 120 -14.46 -2.10 21.41
C THR A 120 -13.27 -2.94 20.96
N LEU A 121 -12.18 -2.30 20.56
CA LEU A 121 -10.91 -2.99 20.30
C LEU A 121 -10.22 -3.44 21.59
N TRP A 122 -10.48 -2.73 22.69
CA TRP A 122 -9.92 -3.09 23.98
C TRP A 122 -10.36 -4.52 24.38
N ASN A 123 -9.39 -5.33 24.76
CA ASN A 123 -9.54 -6.75 25.13
C ASN A 123 -10.12 -7.66 24.02
N SER A 124 -10.19 -7.18 22.77
CA SER A 124 -10.59 -8.00 21.62
C SER A 124 -9.46 -8.96 21.21
N ALA A 125 -9.82 -10.20 20.89
CA ALA A 125 -8.88 -11.19 20.39
C ALA A 125 -8.76 -11.09 18.86
N ILE A 126 -7.66 -10.51 18.38
CA ILE A 126 -7.46 -10.23 16.94
C ILE A 126 -6.37 -11.12 16.37
N LEU A 127 -6.69 -11.85 15.29
CA LEU A 127 -5.75 -12.63 14.50
C LEU A 127 -5.29 -11.81 13.31
N LEU A 128 -4.00 -11.50 13.25
CA LEU A 128 -3.39 -10.72 12.18
C LEU A 128 -2.60 -11.64 11.25
N ALA A 129 -3.13 -11.91 10.07
CA ALA A 129 -2.44 -12.70 9.06
C ALA A 129 -1.42 -11.81 8.31
N GLY A 130 -0.14 -12.18 8.43
CA GLY A 130 0.99 -11.45 7.87
C GLY A 130 1.65 -10.47 8.85
N PHE A 131 2.98 -10.36 8.74
CA PHE A 131 3.78 -9.43 9.55
C PHE A 131 4.82 -8.69 8.68
N GLY A 132 4.36 -8.23 7.51
CA GLY A 132 5.05 -7.25 6.68
C GLY A 132 4.88 -5.82 7.23
N PRO A 133 5.30 -4.77 6.51
CA PRO A 133 5.21 -3.39 6.97
C PRO A 133 3.83 -2.99 7.52
N VAL A 134 2.76 -3.30 6.80
CA VAL A 134 1.38 -3.01 7.25
C VAL A 134 1.02 -3.82 8.50
N GLY A 135 1.36 -5.12 8.52
CA GLY A 135 1.09 -5.99 9.68
C GLY A 135 1.82 -5.51 10.94
N GLN A 136 3.07 -5.05 10.81
CA GLN A 136 3.84 -4.48 11.92
C GLN A 136 3.21 -3.18 12.41
N ALA A 137 2.92 -2.24 11.51
CA ALA A 137 2.31 -0.97 11.86
C ALA A 137 0.93 -1.15 12.54
N LEU A 138 0.13 -2.09 12.04
CA LEU A 138 -1.20 -2.40 12.56
C LEU A 138 -1.14 -3.15 13.90
N GLY A 139 -0.32 -4.19 14.00
CA GLY A 139 -0.23 -5.04 15.19
C GLY A 139 0.15 -4.26 16.44
N VAL A 140 1.18 -3.41 16.33
CA VAL A 140 1.63 -2.56 17.44
C VAL A 140 0.54 -1.54 17.85
N ARG A 141 -0.17 -0.95 16.89
CA ARG A 141 -1.24 0.02 17.19
C ARG A 141 -2.45 -0.64 17.82
N LEU A 142 -2.87 -1.80 17.32
CA LEU A 142 -3.96 -2.57 17.93
C LEU A 142 -3.63 -2.98 19.37
N ALA A 143 -2.39 -3.44 19.62
CA ALA A 143 -1.94 -3.76 20.96
C ALA A 143 -1.94 -2.53 21.88
N ALA A 144 -1.51 -1.37 21.39
CA ALA A 144 -1.56 -0.10 22.13
C ALA A 144 -3.00 0.36 22.46
N LEU A 145 -3.99 -0.03 21.63
CA LEU A 145 -5.42 0.15 21.92
C LEU A 145 -5.98 -0.91 22.87
N GLY A 146 -5.13 -1.80 23.40
CA GLY A 146 -5.51 -2.84 24.36
C GLY A 146 -6.07 -4.12 23.74
N ALA A 147 -5.94 -4.33 22.44
CA ALA A 147 -6.32 -5.58 21.79
C ALA A 147 -5.31 -6.70 22.10
N GLN A 148 -5.79 -7.93 22.18
CA GLN A 148 -4.97 -9.12 22.29
C GLN A 148 -4.61 -9.64 20.89
N VAL A 149 -3.50 -9.14 20.35
CA VAL A 149 -3.08 -9.44 18.98
C VAL A 149 -2.24 -10.72 18.93
N THR A 150 -2.62 -11.61 18.02
CA THR A 150 -1.81 -12.76 17.62
C THR A 150 -1.48 -12.67 16.15
N VAL A 151 -0.21 -12.73 15.80
CA VAL A 151 0.29 -12.70 14.43
C VAL A 151 0.37 -14.11 13.88
N ALA A 152 -0.25 -14.36 12.73
CA ALA A 152 -0.05 -15.57 11.96
C ALA A 152 0.93 -15.30 10.81
N ALA A 153 2.13 -15.88 10.84
CA ALA A 153 3.15 -15.66 9.82
C ALA A 153 3.87 -16.95 9.43
N ARG A 154 4.15 -17.07 8.13
CA ARG A 154 4.82 -18.26 7.57
C ARG A 154 6.28 -18.35 7.98
N ARG A 155 7.01 -17.23 7.93
CA ARG A 155 8.46 -17.21 8.21
C ARG A 155 8.72 -17.15 9.71
N PRO A 156 9.60 -18.06 10.26
CA PRO A 156 9.99 -18.02 11.66
C PRO A 156 10.51 -16.65 12.12
N ALA A 157 11.31 -15.98 11.27
CA ALA A 157 11.84 -14.64 11.57
C ALA A 157 10.73 -13.59 11.79
N GLN A 158 9.61 -13.67 11.05
CA GLN A 158 8.48 -12.77 11.26
C GLN A 158 7.75 -13.06 12.57
N ARG A 159 7.66 -14.33 12.98
CA ARG A 159 7.09 -14.71 14.28
C ARG A 159 7.95 -14.21 15.43
N ALA A 160 9.26 -14.44 15.36
CA ALA A 160 10.21 -13.93 16.34
C ALA A 160 10.18 -12.38 16.42
N LEU A 161 10.06 -11.70 15.27
CA LEU A 161 9.90 -10.24 15.24
C LEU A 161 8.59 -9.81 15.92
N ALA A 162 7.47 -10.52 15.71
CA ALA A 162 6.21 -10.21 16.39
C ALA A 162 6.35 -10.37 17.92
N GLU A 163 7.01 -11.43 18.36
CA GLU A 163 7.28 -11.68 19.79
C GLU A 163 8.18 -10.60 20.40
N SER A 164 9.15 -10.07 19.66
CA SER A 164 9.99 -8.95 20.14
C SER A 164 9.19 -7.64 20.33
N PHE A 165 8.03 -7.52 19.69
CA PHE A 165 7.05 -6.45 19.93
C PHE A 165 6.01 -6.83 21.01
N SER A 166 6.24 -7.88 21.78
CA SER A 166 5.31 -8.40 22.79
C SER A 166 3.96 -8.86 22.22
N LEU A 167 3.91 -9.19 20.94
CA LEU A 167 2.74 -9.79 20.28
C LEU A 167 2.87 -11.32 20.34
N ARG A 168 1.74 -12.01 20.44
CA ARG A 168 1.73 -13.48 20.27
C ARG A 168 1.95 -13.84 18.80
N ALA A 169 2.55 -14.99 18.54
CA ALA A 169 2.76 -15.46 17.18
C ALA A 169 2.41 -16.94 17.01
N VAL A 170 1.85 -17.27 15.84
CA VAL A 170 1.54 -18.64 15.41
C VAL A 170 2.01 -18.88 13.99
N ASP A 171 2.19 -20.13 13.61
CA ASP A 171 2.45 -20.47 12.21
C ASP A 171 1.20 -20.23 11.35
N LEU A 172 1.38 -19.61 10.19
CA LEU A 172 0.30 -19.36 9.25
C LEU A 172 -0.42 -20.66 8.83
N ALA A 173 0.29 -21.78 8.76
CA ALA A 173 -0.29 -23.09 8.46
C ALA A 173 -1.33 -23.54 9.51
N ARG A 174 -1.30 -22.97 10.72
CA ARG A 174 -2.26 -23.25 11.80
C ARG A 174 -3.39 -22.22 11.88
N LEU A 175 -3.55 -21.37 10.87
CA LEU A 175 -4.51 -20.27 10.87
C LEU A 175 -5.94 -20.77 11.17
N GLU A 176 -6.38 -21.81 10.46
CA GLU A 176 -7.72 -22.40 10.63
C GLU A 176 -7.92 -23.04 12.02
N GLN A 177 -6.90 -23.67 12.55
CA GLN A 177 -6.95 -24.27 13.90
C GLN A 177 -6.98 -23.21 15.00
N ALA A 178 -6.33 -22.07 14.76
CA ALA A 178 -6.28 -20.96 15.71
C ALA A 178 -7.57 -20.10 15.68
N ALA A 179 -8.27 -20.03 14.55
CA ALA A 179 -9.41 -19.15 14.33
C ALA A 179 -10.47 -19.13 15.46
N PRO A 180 -10.86 -20.27 16.10
CA PRO A 180 -11.86 -20.26 17.17
C PRO A 180 -11.52 -19.42 18.40
N ALA A 181 -10.26 -19.05 18.57
CA ALA A 181 -9.82 -18.22 19.70
C ALA A 181 -10.00 -16.71 19.45
N PHE A 182 -10.39 -16.31 18.23
CA PHE A 182 -10.42 -14.92 17.80
C PHE A 182 -11.82 -14.49 17.39
N ASP A 183 -12.14 -13.25 17.70
CA ASP A 183 -13.39 -12.58 17.25
C ASP A 183 -13.20 -11.79 15.97
N THR A 184 -11.96 -11.54 15.57
CA THR A 184 -11.62 -10.74 14.39
C THR A 184 -10.37 -11.31 13.71
N VAL A 185 -10.39 -11.33 12.40
CA VAL A 185 -9.19 -11.61 11.60
C VAL A 185 -8.94 -10.47 10.61
N VAL A 186 -7.67 -10.07 10.50
CA VAL A 186 -7.23 -9.08 9.53
C VAL A 186 -6.16 -9.69 8.63
N ASN A 187 -6.38 -9.66 7.32
CA ASN A 187 -5.41 -10.14 6.34
C ASN A 187 -4.58 -8.98 5.78
N THR A 188 -3.27 -9.03 6.00
CA THR A 188 -2.29 -8.10 5.40
C THR A 188 -1.39 -8.77 4.36
N ILE A 189 -1.65 -10.05 4.05
CA ILE A 189 -0.95 -10.80 3.01
C ILE A 189 -1.64 -10.50 1.67
N PRO A 190 -0.90 -10.16 0.60
CA PRO A 190 -1.50 -9.92 -0.72
C PRO A 190 -1.85 -11.25 -1.44
N ALA A 191 -2.58 -12.12 -0.74
CA ALA A 191 -3.07 -13.40 -1.22
C ALA A 191 -4.33 -13.81 -0.43
N PRO A 192 -5.22 -14.64 -1.01
CA PRO A 192 -6.43 -15.12 -0.34
C PRO A 192 -6.08 -16.24 0.66
N VAL A 193 -5.61 -15.86 1.86
CA VAL A 193 -5.26 -16.81 2.93
C VAL A 193 -6.44 -17.11 3.87
N LEU A 194 -7.52 -16.35 3.80
CA LEU A 194 -8.74 -16.52 4.59
C LEU A 194 -9.77 -17.29 3.75
N GLY A 195 -9.74 -18.61 3.83
CA GLY A 195 -10.76 -19.46 3.23
C GLY A 195 -12.00 -19.61 4.15
N ASP A 196 -13.06 -20.21 3.62
CA ASP A 196 -14.33 -20.43 4.33
C ASP A 196 -14.13 -21.18 5.66
N GLY A 197 -13.18 -22.12 5.70
CA GLY A 197 -12.83 -22.86 6.92
C GLY A 197 -12.30 -21.98 8.05
N VAL A 198 -11.59 -20.90 7.74
CA VAL A 198 -11.12 -19.93 8.73
C VAL A 198 -12.28 -19.04 9.19
N LEU A 199 -13.06 -18.50 8.24
CA LEU A 199 -14.13 -17.55 8.52
C LEU A 199 -15.25 -18.18 9.32
N ALA A 200 -15.64 -19.42 9.00
CA ALA A 200 -16.70 -20.17 9.72
C ALA A 200 -16.33 -20.53 11.16
N ARG A 201 -15.07 -20.47 11.51
CA ARG A 201 -14.56 -20.84 12.85
C ARG A 201 -14.27 -19.64 13.76
N LEU A 202 -14.40 -18.43 13.26
CA LEU A 202 -14.23 -17.25 14.10
C LEU A 202 -15.28 -17.23 15.22
N ARG A 203 -14.89 -16.75 16.38
CA ARG A 203 -15.76 -16.63 17.54
C ARG A 203 -16.78 -15.50 17.29
N SER A 204 -18.06 -15.80 17.41
CA SER A 204 -19.17 -14.84 17.38
C SER A 204 -19.22 -13.94 18.63
#